data_493782b0c8eda00f43d97d17449b4f14
#
_entry.id   493782b0c8eda00f43d97d17449b4f14
#
_cell.length_a   1.000
_cell.length_b   1.000
_cell.length_c   1.000
_cell.angle_alpha   90.00
_cell.angle_beta   90.00
_cell.angle_gamma   90.00
#
_symmetry.space_group_name_H-M   'P 1'
#
loop_
_entity.id
_entity.type
_entity.pdbx_description
1 polymer ?
#
loop_
_entity_poly.entity_id
_entity_poly.type
_entity_poly.pdbx_seq_one_letter_code
_entity_poly.pdbx_strand_id
1 'polypeptide(L)'
;FLDKVKEIEEVEKNQIENIILKNSDDYDIKVWKIGRATSLLLGKKTPRNKVDIDVGEAVYGNLVSRAHGILNRVNGLWYYEDLGSQNGSGIERIRDKRKVKLKKNTPVKVESGDIIYLATTKLLLK
;
A
#
# COMPACT_ATOMS: atom_id res chain seq x y z
N PHE A 1 23.59 17.17 -13.38
CA PHE A 1 22.83 16.59 -14.51
C PHE A 1 22.45 15.13 -14.28
N LEU A 2 23.40 14.27 -13.93
CA LEU A 2 23.13 12.86 -13.63
C LEU A 2 22.18 12.66 -12.45
N ASP A 3 22.28 13.52 -11.44
CA ASP A 3 21.41 13.46 -10.28
C ASP A 3 19.93 13.73 -10.63
N LYS A 4 19.68 14.67 -11.55
CA LYS A 4 18.33 14.94 -12.02
C LYS A 4 17.75 13.80 -12.84
N VAL A 5 18.58 13.14 -13.64
CA VAL A 5 18.15 11.96 -14.40
C VAL A 5 17.74 10.84 -13.46
N LYS A 6 18.52 10.60 -12.39
CA LYS A 6 18.19 9.59 -11.37
C LYS A 6 16.90 9.92 -10.62
N GLU A 7 16.67 11.21 -10.29
CA GLU A 7 15.44 11.65 -9.64
C GLU A 7 14.22 11.40 -10.53
N ILE A 8 14.31 11.69 -11.81
CA ILE A 8 13.24 11.46 -12.79
C ILE A 8 12.95 9.96 -12.90
N GLU A 9 13.98 9.11 -12.99
CA GLU A 9 13.83 7.67 -13.06
C GLU A 9 13.17 7.12 -11.80
N GLU A 10 13.53 7.60 -10.60
CA GLU A 10 12.91 7.20 -9.34
C GLU A 10 11.43 7.58 -9.30
N VAL A 11 11.08 8.79 -9.72
CA VAL A 11 9.67 9.24 -9.77
C VAL A 11 8.87 8.36 -10.73
N GLU A 12 9.41 8.05 -11.90
CA GLU A 12 8.73 7.19 -12.89
C GLU A 12 8.47 5.79 -12.33
N LYS A 13 9.47 5.17 -11.68
CA LYS A 13 9.31 3.85 -11.05
C LYS A 13 8.32 3.87 -9.90
N ASN A 14 8.21 4.99 -9.22
CA ASN A 14 7.36 5.14 -8.05
C ASN A 14 5.96 5.64 -8.40
N GLN A 15 5.69 5.89 -9.68
CA GLN A 15 4.40 6.42 -10.09
C GLN A 15 3.31 5.37 -9.97
N ILE A 16 2.41 5.58 -9.00
CA ILE A 16 1.32 4.68 -8.67
C ILE A 16 0.01 5.42 -8.92
N GLU A 17 -0.85 4.87 -9.74
CA GLU A 17 -2.14 5.47 -10.09
C GLU A 17 -3.32 4.78 -9.42
N ASN A 18 -3.17 3.50 -9.10
CA ASN A 18 -4.25 2.68 -8.56
C ASN A 18 -3.78 1.81 -7.41
N ILE A 19 -4.71 1.52 -6.50
CA ILE A 19 -4.55 0.49 -5.50
C ILE A 19 -5.60 -0.58 -5.81
N ILE A 20 -5.18 -1.82 -5.96
CA ILE A 20 -6.03 -2.91 -6.42
C ILE A 20 -6.10 -4.01 -5.37
N LEU A 21 -7.30 -4.26 -4.85
CA LEU A 21 -7.53 -5.39 -3.95
C LEU A 21 -7.56 -6.67 -4.77
N LYS A 22 -6.67 -7.60 -4.43
CA LYS A 22 -6.56 -8.91 -5.08
C LYS A 22 -7.08 -10.00 -4.15
N ASN A 23 -7.69 -11.04 -4.70
CA ASN A 23 -8.01 -12.24 -3.92
C ASN A 23 -6.86 -13.26 -3.98
N SER A 24 -7.03 -14.42 -3.35
CA SER A 24 -6.00 -15.47 -3.32
C SER A 24 -5.69 -16.06 -4.70
N ASP A 25 -6.61 -15.93 -5.65
CA ASP A 25 -6.43 -16.39 -7.04
C ASP A 25 -5.94 -15.28 -7.96
N ASP A 26 -5.50 -14.15 -7.38
CA ASP A 26 -4.97 -12.98 -8.08
C ASP A 26 -5.96 -12.26 -9.01
N TYR A 27 -7.26 -12.42 -8.75
CA TYR A 27 -8.27 -11.62 -9.43
C TYR A 27 -8.42 -10.25 -8.78
N ASP A 28 -8.67 -9.24 -9.60
CA ASP A 28 -8.97 -7.89 -9.15
C ASP A 28 -10.38 -7.84 -8.58
N ILE A 29 -10.50 -7.53 -7.30
CA ILE A 29 -11.79 -7.46 -6.60
C ILE A 29 -12.30 -6.02 -6.55
N LYS A 30 -11.42 -5.06 -6.30
CA LYS A 30 -11.77 -3.65 -6.21
C LYS A 30 -10.57 -2.80 -6.58
N VAL A 31 -10.83 -1.68 -7.24
CA VAL A 31 -9.78 -0.72 -7.65
C VAL A 31 -10.11 0.65 -7.07
N TRP A 32 -9.13 1.27 -6.43
CA TRP A 32 -9.20 2.67 -6.00
C TRP A 32 -8.21 3.47 -6.83
N LYS A 33 -8.70 4.55 -7.43
CA LYS A 33 -7.83 5.51 -8.10
C LYS A 33 -7.28 6.49 -7.08
N ILE A 34 -5.97 6.70 -7.10
CA ILE A 34 -5.30 7.58 -6.15
C ILE A 34 -5.60 9.05 -6.48
N GLY A 35 -5.61 9.41 -7.76
CA GLY A 35 -5.84 10.78 -8.18
C GLY A 35 -4.79 11.73 -7.62
N ARG A 36 -5.24 12.82 -7.00
CA ARG A 36 -4.36 13.84 -6.43
C ARG A 36 -4.06 13.63 -4.95
N ALA A 37 -4.46 12.51 -4.39
CA ALA A 37 -4.23 12.24 -2.98
C ALA A 37 -2.73 12.17 -2.68
N THR A 38 -2.34 12.72 -1.54
CA THR A 38 -0.97 12.66 -1.05
C THR A 38 -0.83 11.83 0.20
N SER A 39 -1.95 11.41 0.77
CA SER A 39 -2.00 10.58 1.97
C SER A 39 -3.26 9.72 1.91
N LEU A 40 -3.11 8.42 2.11
CA LEU A 40 -4.22 7.46 2.06
C LEU A 40 -4.12 6.52 3.25
N LEU A 41 -5.16 6.52 4.09
CA LEU A 41 -5.26 5.62 5.23
C LEU A 41 -5.88 4.30 4.77
N LEU A 42 -5.20 3.20 5.08
CA LEU A 42 -5.61 1.85 4.71
C LEU A 42 -6.06 1.09 5.96
N GLY A 43 -7.17 0.39 5.86
CA GLY A 43 -7.63 -0.40 6.99
C GLY A 43 -9.06 -0.84 6.86
N LYS A 44 -9.75 -0.86 7.99
CA LYS A 44 -11.11 -1.33 8.10
C LYS A 44 -12.00 -0.19 8.62
N LYS A 45 -12.97 0.21 7.81
CA LYS A 45 -13.95 1.23 8.19
C LYS A 45 -14.85 0.71 9.32
N THR A 46 -15.12 1.57 10.30
CA THR A 46 -16.13 1.35 11.33
C THR A 46 -17.02 2.58 11.43
N PRO A 47 -18.16 2.55 12.19
CA PRO A 47 -18.95 3.74 12.38
C PRO A 47 -18.21 4.92 13.01
N ARG A 48 -17.09 4.66 13.69
CA ARG A 48 -16.32 5.68 14.41
C ARG A 48 -15.02 6.10 13.74
N ASN A 49 -14.62 5.43 12.66
CA ASN A 49 -13.42 5.81 11.92
C ASN A 49 -13.64 5.70 10.42
N LYS A 50 -12.94 6.55 9.69
CA LYS A 50 -12.95 6.54 8.23
C LYS A 50 -11.58 6.12 7.74
N VAL A 51 -11.56 5.32 6.68
CA VAL A 51 -10.34 4.99 5.95
C VAL A 51 -10.55 5.26 4.47
N ASP A 52 -9.49 5.59 3.77
CA ASP A 52 -9.55 5.85 2.34
C ASP A 52 -9.65 4.56 1.54
N ILE A 53 -8.91 3.54 1.97
CA ILE A 53 -8.88 2.23 1.36
C ILE A 53 -9.46 1.24 2.38
N ASP A 54 -10.74 0.95 2.23
CA ASP A 54 -11.48 0.08 3.14
C ASP A 54 -11.48 -1.36 2.62
N VAL A 55 -10.81 -2.25 3.32
CA VAL A 55 -10.73 -3.67 2.98
C VAL A 55 -11.49 -4.54 3.99
N GLY A 56 -12.37 -3.94 4.80
CA GLY A 56 -13.11 -4.66 5.83
C GLY A 56 -13.98 -5.79 5.32
N GLU A 57 -14.45 -5.70 4.07
CA GLU A 57 -15.30 -6.72 3.46
C GLU A 57 -14.51 -7.79 2.69
N ALA A 58 -13.17 -7.68 2.61
CA ALA A 58 -12.34 -8.73 2.04
C ALA A 58 -12.46 -10.01 2.85
N VAL A 59 -12.15 -11.15 2.23
CA VAL A 59 -12.32 -12.49 2.86
C VAL A 59 -11.67 -12.56 4.23
N TYR A 60 -10.48 -11.99 4.40
CA TYR A 60 -9.76 -11.93 5.67
C TYR A 60 -9.71 -10.53 6.25
N GLY A 61 -10.71 -9.70 5.92
CA GLY A 61 -10.78 -8.31 6.39
C GLY A 61 -10.88 -8.18 7.89
N ASN A 62 -11.40 -9.20 8.58
CA ASN A 62 -11.45 -9.22 10.04
C ASN A 62 -10.06 -9.22 10.70
N LEU A 63 -9.01 -9.60 9.96
CA LEU A 63 -7.62 -9.57 10.45
C LEU A 63 -6.96 -8.21 10.26
N VAL A 64 -7.59 -7.32 9.52
CA VAL A 64 -7.08 -5.97 9.24
C VAL A 64 -7.48 -5.03 10.36
N SER A 65 -6.54 -4.22 10.83
CA SER A 65 -6.80 -3.20 11.86
C SER A 65 -7.56 -2.03 11.26
N ARG A 66 -8.29 -1.26 12.11
CA ARG A 66 -9.03 -0.08 11.68
C ARG A 66 -8.11 0.93 10.98
N ALA A 67 -7.03 1.33 11.63
CA ALA A 67 -5.97 2.14 11.04
C ALA A 67 -4.75 1.23 10.89
N HIS A 68 -4.70 0.45 9.81
CA HIS A 68 -3.68 -0.57 9.62
C HIS A 68 -2.37 0.01 9.10
N GLY A 69 -2.45 0.85 8.09
CA GLY A 69 -1.28 1.47 7.49
C GLY A 69 -1.64 2.74 6.75
N ILE A 70 -0.61 3.46 6.32
CA ILE A 70 -0.77 4.71 5.61
C ILE A 70 0.19 4.77 4.42
N LEU A 71 -0.29 5.27 3.30
CA LEU A 71 0.52 5.61 2.14
C LEU A 71 0.65 7.12 2.09
N ASN A 72 1.88 7.61 2.09
CA ASN A 72 2.20 9.04 1.98
C ASN A 72 3.06 9.30 0.77
N ARG A 73 2.74 10.38 0.04
CA ARG A 73 3.51 10.84 -1.10
C ARG A 73 4.37 12.02 -0.70
N VAL A 74 5.68 11.88 -0.85
CA VAL A 74 6.66 12.91 -0.50
C VAL A 74 7.59 13.10 -1.69
N ASN A 75 7.64 14.31 -2.23
CA ASN A 75 8.47 14.65 -3.40
C ASN A 75 8.23 13.70 -4.60
N GLY A 76 6.98 13.32 -4.82
CA GLY A 76 6.59 12.42 -5.90
C GLY A 76 6.83 10.94 -5.64
N LEU A 77 7.34 10.57 -4.48
CA LEU A 77 7.63 9.20 -4.10
C LEU A 77 6.63 8.71 -3.04
N TRP A 78 6.15 7.48 -3.19
CA TRP A 78 5.23 6.88 -2.24
C TRP A 78 5.95 6.06 -1.18
N TYR A 79 5.49 6.19 0.06
CA TYR A 79 5.99 5.43 1.22
C TYR A 79 4.81 4.78 1.93
N TYR A 80 5.00 3.53 2.33
CA TYR A 80 4.02 2.83 3.17
C TYR A 80 4.56 2.68 4.58
N GLU A 81 3.68 2.86 5.56
CA GLU A 81 4.02 2.68 6.98
C GLU A 81 2.91 1.90 7.68
N ASP A 82 3.27 0.82 8.38
CA ASP A 82 2.36 0.12 9.28
C ASP A 82 2.17 0.95 10.54
N LEU A 83 0.94 1.25 10.89
CA LEU A 83 0.60 2.13 12.03
C LEU A 83 0.46 1.36 13.36
N GLY A 84 1.22 0.31 13.54
CA GLY A 84 1.15 -0.52 14.74
C GLY A 84 -0.01 -1.51 14.69
N SER A 85 -0.30 -2.05 13.52
CA SER A 85 -1.41 -2.99 13.34
C SER A 85 -1.24 -4.26 14.17
N GLN A 86 -2.35 -4.89 14.51
CA GLN A 86 -2.32 -6.11 15.33
C GLN A 86 -1.66 -7.28 14.61
N ASN A 87 -1.97 -7.48 13.33
CA ASN A 87 -1.51 -8.64 12.58
C ASN A 87 -0.38 -8.32 11.59
N GLY A 88 0.08 -7.07 11.57
CA GLY A 88 1.25 -6.69 10.79
C GLY A 88 0.98 -6.41 9.33
N SER A 89 1.99 -5.88 8.67
CA SER A 89 2.02 -5.61 7.23
C SER A 89 3.23 -6.28 6.60
N GLY A 90 3.13 -6.57 5.32
CA GLY A 90 4.23 -7.09 4.52
C GLY A 90 4.28 -6.40 3.18
N ILE A 91 5.37 -6.61 2.46
CA ILE A 91 5.52 -6.13 1.09
C ILE A 91 6.15 -7.23 0.23
N GLU A 92 5.61 -7.39 -0.97
CA GLU A 92 6.24 -8.23 -2.00
C GLU A 92 6.72 -7.30 -3.09
N ARG A 93 8.04 -7.24 -3.28
CA ARG A 93 8.63 -6.36 -4.28
C ARG A 93 8.47 -6.93 -5.68
N ILE A 94 8.10 -6.09 -6.62
CA ILE A 94 8.02 -6.50 -8.02
C ILE A 94 9.40 -6.90 -8.56
N ARG A 95 10.47 -6.28 -8.07
CA ARG A 95 11.83 -6.48 -8.57
C ARG A 95 12.30 -7.93 -8.48
N ASP A 96 12.10 -8.57 -7.34
CA ASP A 96 12.65 -9.89 -7.05
C ASP A 96 11.63 -10.86 -6.47
N LYS A 97 10.37 -10.46 -6.37
CA LYS A 97 9.26 -11.24 -5.80
C LYS A 97 9.48 -11.65 -4.34
N ARG A 98 10.38 -10.99 -3.65
CA ARG A 98 10.63 -11.27 -2.24
C ARG A 98 9.53 -10.64 -1.39
N LYS A 99 8.99 -11.45 -0.48
CA LYS A 99 7.99 -11.03 0.49
C LYS A 99 8.67 -10.83 1.83
N VAL A 100 8.53 -9.63 2.38
CA VAL A 100 9.18 -9.23 3.63
C VAL A 100 8.14 -8.68 4.59
N LYS A 101 8.22 -9.11 5.85
CA LYS A 101 7.42 -8.51 6.92
C LYS A 101 7.99 -7.13 7.25
N LEU A 102 7.11 -6.13 7.33
CA LEU A 102 7.53 -4.76 7.61
C LEU A 102 7.60 -4.48 9.11
N LYS A 103 8.56 -3.64 9.48
CA LYS A 103 8.67 -3.13 10.83
C LYS A 103 7.58 -2.06 11.04
N LYS A 104 6.87 -2.15 12.17
CA LYS A 104 5.82 -1.18 12.51
C LYS A 104 6.40 0.21 12.70
N ASN A 105 5.63 1.21 12.33
CA ASN A 105 5.98 2.63 12.49
C ASN A 105 7.27 3.04 11.79
N THR A 106 7.60 2.37 10.68
CA THR A 106 8.80 2.63 9.88
C THR A 106 8.39 2.77 8.42
N PRO A 107 8.45 3.98 7.84
CA PRO A 107 8.11 4.17 6.42
C PRO A 107 9.08 3.41 5.51
N VAL A 108 8.54 2.80 4.46
CA VAL A 108 9.34 2.16 3.41
C VAL A 108 8.88 2.66 2.04
N LYS A 109 9.82 2.95 1.17
CA LYS A 109 9.52 3.37 -0.19
C LYS A 109 8.90 2.22 -0.95
N VAL A 110 7.84 2.50 -1.73
CA VAL A 110 7.15 1.51 -2.55
C VAL A 110 7.22 1.92 -4.02
N GLU A 111 7.12 0.93 -4.90
CA GLU A 111 7.18 1.12 -6.34
C GLU A 111 5.93 0.57 -7.01
N SER A 112 5.64 1.06 -8.22
CA SER A 112 4.56 0.49 -9.03
C SER A 112 4.82 -1.00 -9.27
N GLY A 113 3.81 -1.82 -9.01
CA GLY A 113 3.91 -3.27 -9.12
C GLY A 113 4.17 -3.99 -7.80
N ASP A 114 4.55 -3.26 -6.74
CA ASP A 114 4.70 -3.85 -5.41
C ASP A 114 3.33 -4.24 -4.85
N ILE A 115 3.29 -5.28 -4.03
CA ILE A 115 2.09 -5.71 -3.32
C ILE A 115 2.28 -5.45 -1.84
N ILE A 116 1.33 -4.72 -1.24
CA ILE A 116 1.27 -4.52 0.20
C ILE A 116 0.31 -5.54 0.79
N TYR A 117 0.71 -6.19 1.88
CA TYR A 117 -0.14 -7.09 2.64
C TYR A 117 -0.59 -6.40 3.91
N LEU A 118 -1.91 -6.25 4.08
CA LEU A 118 -2.51 -5.88 5.37
C LEU A 118 -2.95 -7.20 6.01
N ALA A 119 -2.17 -7.71 6.97
CA ALA A 119 -2.27 -9.10 7.41
C ALA A 119 -2.10 -10.01 6.18
N THR A 120 -3.16 -10.71 5.75
CA THR A 120 -3.11 -11.55 4.55
C THR A 120 -3.81 -10.94 3.33
N THR A 121 -4.34 -9.74 3.48
CA THR A 121 -5.06 -9.04 2.39
C THR A 121 -4.07 -8.38 1.44
N LYS A 122 -4.17 -8.69 0.15
CA LYS A 122 -3.23 -8.22 -0.89
C LYS A 122 -3.73 -6.95 -1.55
N LEU A 123 -2.88 -5.94 -1.58
CA LEU A 123 -3.12 -4.68 -2.29
C LEU A 123 -1.99 -4.44 -3.29
N LEU A 124 -2.30 -4.55 -4.57
CA LEU A 124 -1.35 -4.26 -5.65
C LEU A 124 -1.33 -2.76 -5.91
N LEU A 125 -0.12 -2.19 -5.95
CA LEU A 125 0.11 -0.78 -6.29
C LEU A 125 0.45 -0.69 -7.77
N LYS A 126 -0.34 0.01 -8.55
CA LYS A 126 -0.16 0.09 -9.99
C LYS A 126 -0.71 1.41 -10.52
#